data_7d0cbd2e3268a1d4cdeccde7f7bb76da
#
_entry.id   7d0cbd2e3268a1d4cdeccde7f7bb76da
#
_cell.length_a   1.000
_cell.length_b   1.000
_cell.length_c   1.000
_cell.angle_alpha   90.00
_cell.angle_beta   90.00
_cell.angle_gamma   90.00
#
_symmetry.space_group_name_H-M   'P 1'
#
loop_
_entity.id
_entity.type
_entity.pdbx_description
1 polymer ?
#
loop_
_entity_poly.entity_id
_entity_poly.type
_entity_poly.pdbx_seq_one_letter_code
_entity_poly.pdbx_strand_id
1 'polypeptide(L)'
;MVVKTIRVRAYASIANLGPGFDVLALAIDSFYDEVELKVKKHEKTKILVESILGPYGTGIPKDEKNTAVAAAKEFLKRTSEKAYVSLRIWKGIPVGKGLGSSGATAAATVVGLYKVFKPNIDYNELIEIAAEGEKVAAGSPHPDNVSASILGGLALIYQRKPLRAIRLPISVKPKMILVIPEISTIKEKTKMARSLIPKQVPLEKVVHNLGRLAALISGFILGNLDLAGSGMFDDIIEPARKPLIPVYFRLKEKLLKMNVNGVCVCGAGPSILVMVKQNYKSCLLYTSDAADELD
;
A
#
# COMPACT_ATOMS: atom_id res chain seq x y z
N MET A 1 -6.17 -33.57 -16.34
CA MET A 1 -5.38 -32.37 -15.96
C MET A 1 -5.74 -31.99 -14.54
N VAL A 2 -4.71 -31.86 -13.66
CA VAL A 2 -4.92 -31.59 -12.24
C VAL A 2 -5.26 -30.11 -12.04
N VAL A 3 -6.33 -29.83 -11.28
CA VAL A 3 -6.67 -28.47 -10.82
C VAL A 3 -5.90 -28.23 -9.53
N LYS A 4 -5.11 -27.18 -9.48
CA LYS A 4 -4.45 -26.73 -8.25
C LYS A 4 -5.26 -25.60 -7.63
N THR A 5 -5.56 -25.70 -6.35
CA THR A 5 -6.22 -24.64 -5.57
C THR A 5 -5.24 -24.09 -4.57
N ILE A 6 -5.11 -22.78 -4.51
CA ILE A 6 -4.29 -22.06 -3.53
C ILE A 6 -5.02 -20.83 -3.02
N ARG A 7 -4.80 -20.52 -1.75
CA ARG A 7 -5.35 -19.34 -1.09
C ARG A 7 -4.19 -18.50 -0.55
N VAL A 8 -4.20 -17.21 -0.86
CA VAL A 8 -3.13 -16.28 -0.48
C VAL A 8 -3.76 -15.05 0.16
N ARG A 9 -3.24 -14.68 1.32
CA ARG A 9 -3.53 -13.40 1.99
C ARG A 9 -2.43 -12.42 1.70
N ALA A 10 -2.81 -11.18 1.40
CA ALA A 10 -1.91 -10.05 1.31
C ALA A 10 -2.41 -8.94 2.23
N TYR A 11 -1.52 -8.44 3.06
CA TYR A 11 -1.83 -7.43 4.06
C TYR A 11 -1.91 -6.03 3.46
N ALA A 12 -2.63 -5.15 4.15
CA ALA A 12 -2.65 -3.73 3.85
C ALA A 12 -1.25 -3.12 3.96
N SER A 13 -1.04 -2.02 3.26
CA SER A 13 0.24 -1.32 3.27
C SER A 13 0.06 0.19 3.29
N ILE A 14 0.99 0.87 3.95
CA ILE A 14 1.07 2.31 4.05
C ILE A 14 2.28 2.75 3.24
N ALA A 15 2.04 3.34 2.08
CA ALA A 15 3.08 3.89 1.23
C ALA A 15 3.51 5.28 1.70
N ASN A 16 4.72 5.64 1.37
CA ASN A 16 5.39 6.92 1.60
C ASN A 16 5.91 7.12 3.03
N LEU A 17 5.11 6.89 4.05
CA LEU A 17 5.47 7.15 5.47
C LEU A 17 6.02 8.58 5.71
N GLY A 18 5.48 9.57 5.00
CA GLY A 18 6.01 10.93 4.90
C GLY A 18 6.92 11.08 3.68
N PRO A 19 8.25 11.24 3.84
CA PRO A 19 9.17 11.63 2.76
C PRO A 19 9.55 10.50 1.80
N GLY A 20 9.15 9.25 2.06
CA GLY A 20 9.49 8.09 1.22
C GLY A 20 8.58 7.91 0.00
N PHE A 21 8.19 9.01 -0.65
CA PHE A 21 7.31 8.99 -1.81
C PHE A 21 7.80 8.07 -2.92
N ASP A 22 6.95 7.10 -3.31
CA ASP A 22 7.23 6.10 -4.35
C ASP A 22 8.43 5.18 -4.09
N VAL A 23 9.04 5.21 -2.89
CA VAL A 23 10.21 4.37 -2.56
C VAL A 23 10.04 3.57 -1.27
N LEU A 24 9.15 3.97 -0.37
CA LEU A 24 9.00 3.31 0.94
C LEU A 24 7.55 2.92 1.19
N ALA A 25 7.33 1.71 1.70
CA ALA A 25 6.03 1.27 2.19
C ALA A 25 6.17 0.30 3.37
N LEU A 26 5.19 0.33 4.27
CA LEU A 26 5.12 -0.56 5.43
C LEU A 26 3.88 -1.44 5.33
N ALA A 27 4.04 -2.76 5.40
CA ALA A 27 2.93 -3.69 5.57
C ALA A 27 2.38 -3.60 7.00
N ILE A 28 1.06 -3.59 7.12
CA ILE A 28 0.36 -3.58 8.41
C ILE A 28 -0.61 -4.76 8.49
N ASP A 29 -0.74 -5.37 9.65
CA ASP A 29 -1.50 -6.60 9.88
C ASP A 29 -2.98 -6.37 10.28
N SER A 30 -3.42 -5.11 10.36
CA SER A 30 -4.79 -4.76 10.77
C SER A 30 -5.86 -5.17 9.75
N PHE A 31 -5.50 -5.23 8.46
CA PHE A 31 -6.39 -5.57 7.36
C PHE A 31 -5.68 -6.44 6.32
N TYR A 32 -6.43 -7.31 5.64
CA TYR A 32 -5.92 -8.10 4.53
C TYR A 32 -6.98 -8.32 3.45
N ASP A 33 -6.55 -8.50 2.22
CA ASP A 33 -7.33 -9.12 1.16
C ASP A 33 -6.90 -10.58 1.01
N GLU A 34 -7.80 -11.45 0.58
CA GLU A 34 -7.49 -12.85 0.31
C GLU A 34 -7.94 -13.22 -1.10
N VAL A 35 -7.10 -13.92 -1.82
CA VAL A 35 -7.43 -14.44 -3.16
C VAL A 35 -7.29 -15.96 -3.15
N GLU A 36 -8.40 -16.66 -3.44
CA GLU A 36 -8.40 -18.08 -3.75
C GLU A 36 -8.30 -18.23 -5.26
N LEU A 37 -7.28 -18.96 -5.71
CA LEU A 37 -7.04 -19.26 -7.11
C LEU A 37 -7.28 -20.76 -7.35
N LYS A 38 -8.11 -21.09 -8.36
CA LYS A 38 -8.16 -22.41 -8.95
C LYS A 38 -7.54 -22.36 -10.33
N VAL A 39 -6.43 -23.08 -10.52
CA VAL A 39 -5.61 -23.01 -11.72
C VAL A 39 -5.56 -24.37 -12.40
N LYS A 40 -5.90 -24.39 -13.69
CA LYS A 40 -5.81 -25.57 -14.56
C LYS A 40 -4.99 -25.19 -15.80
N LYS A 41 -3.88 -25.90 -16.08
CA LYS A 41 -3.14 -25.70 -17.33
C LYS A 41 -4.07 -25.90 -18.52
N HIS A 42 -3.98 -25.02 -19.51
CA HIS A 42 -4.86 -25.01 -20.66
C HIS A 42 -4.15 -24.42 -21.87
N GLU A 43 -4.55 -24.74 -23.09
CA GLU A 43 -3.94 -24.22 -24.33
C GLU A 43 -4.20 -22.72 -24.56
N LYS A 44 -5.30 -22.21 -24.03
CA LYS A 44 -5.67 -20.78 -24.10
C LYS A 44 -5.81 -20.22 -22.70
N THR A 45 -5.31 -19.02 -22.48
CA THR A 45 -5.49 -18.31 -21.22
C THR A 45 -6.93 -17.81 -21.10
N LYS A 46 -7.57 -18.13 -19.96
CA LYS A 46 -8.87 -17.60 -19.57
C LYS A 46 -8.86 -17.31 -18.07
N ILE A 47 -9.26 -16.11 -17.69
CA ILE A 47 -9.29 -15.66 -16.29
C ILE A 47 -10.72 -15.27 -15.97
N LEU A 48 -11.27 -15.79 -14.87
CA LEU A 48 -12.64 -15.55 -14.43
C LEU A 48 -12.64 -15.16 -12.95
N VAL A 49 -13.33 -14.08 -12.60
CA VAL A 49 -13.65 -13.75 -11.22
C VAL A 49 -15.02 -14.33 -10.88
N GLU A 50 -15.05 -15.43 -10.12
CA GLU A 50 -16.28 -16.07 -9.68
C GLU A 50 -17.06 -15.20 -8.69
N SER A 51 -16.36 -14.72 -7.67
CA SER A 51 -16.96 -13.89 -6.61
C SER A 51 -16.00 -12.88 -6.03
N ILE A 52 -16.56 -11.75 -5.58
CA ILE A 52 -15.87 -10.76 -4.76
C ILE A 52 -16.72 -10.57 -3.51
N LEU A 53 -16.15 -10.88 -2.37
CA LEU A 53 -16.80 -10.91 -1.06
C LEU A 53 -16.04 -9.98 -0.09
N GLY A 54 -16.55 -9.88 1.14
CA GLY A 54 -15.93 -9.08 2.20
C GLY A 54 -16.55 -7.70 2.35
N PRO A 55 -16.24 -7.00 3.45
CA PRO A 55 -16.88 -5.73 3.79
C PRO A 55 -16.64 -4.62 2.76
N TYR A 56 -15.58 -4.73 1.95
CA TYR A 56 -15.20 -3.71 0.95
C TYR A 56 -15.26 -4.27 -0.49
N GLY A 57 -16.00 -5.36 -0.72
CA GLY A 57 -16.12 -6.02 -2.03
C GLY A 57 -17.11 -5.38 -2.99
N THR A 58 -18.04 -4.56 -2.49
CA THR A 58 -19.11 -3.95 -3.29
C THR A 58 -18.55 -2.96 -4.33
N GLY A 59 -19.08 -3.03 -5.56
CA GLY A 59 -18.70 -2.08 -6.63
C GLY A 59 -17.36 -2.36 -7.31
N ILE A 60 -16.64 -3.42 -6.92
CA ILE A 60 -15.39 -3.81 -7.58
C ILE A 60 -15.70 -4.60 -8.86
N PRO A 61 -15.11 -4.23 -10.02
CA PRO A 61 -15.38 -4.91 -11.28
C PRO A 61 -14.87 -6.36 -11.26
N LYS A 62 -15.54 -7.24 -12.04
CA LYS A 62 -15.14 -8.64 -12.23
C LYS A 62 -14.44 -8.89 -13.57
N ASP A 63 -14.31 -7.86 -14.38
CA ASP A 63 -13.73 -7.88 -15.73
C ASP A 63 -12.24 -7.49 -15.74
N GLU A 64 -11.72 -7.14 -16.89
CA GLU A 64 -10.33 -6.73 -17.09
C GLU A 64 -9.91 -5.47 -16.31
N LYS A 65 -10.86 -4.71 -15.76
CA LYS A 65 -10.58 -3.56 -14.88
C LYS A 65 -10.26 -4.00 -13.44
N ASN A 66 -10.40 -5.28 -13.14
CA ASN A 66 -10.01 -5.84 -11.84
C ASN A 66 -8.50 -6.06 -11.78
N THR A 67 -7.84 -5.59 -10.72
CA THR A 67 -6.39 -5.71 -10.54
C THR A 67 -5.91 -7.16 -10.47
N ALA A 68 -6.70 -8.08 -9.90
CA ALA A 68 -6.37 -9.51 -9.90
C ALA A 68 -6.35 -10.10 -11.31
N VAL A 69 -7.33 -9.71 -12.16
CA VAL A 69 -7.39 -10.16 -13.56
C VAL A 69 -6.20 -9.63 -14.35
N ALA A 70 -5.91 -8.33 -14.22
CA ALA A 70 -4.79 -7.71 -14.91
C ALA A 70 -3.43 -8.29 -14.46
N ALA A 71 -3.24 -8.48 -13.15
CA ALA A 71 -2.04 -9.08 -12.59
C ALA A 71 -1.85 -10.54 -13.02
N ALA A 72 -2.93 -11.34 -13.03
CA ALA A 72 -2.88 -12.72 -13.52
C ALA A 72 -2.53 -12.79 -15.01
N LYS A 73 -3.11 -11.88 -15.82
CA LYS A 73 -2.84 -11.79 -17.27
C LYS A 73 -1.37 -11.45 -17.53
N GLU A 74 -0.84 -10.45 -16.81
CA GLU A 74 0.57 -10.06 -16.94
C GLU A 74 1.52 -11.17 -16.48
N PHE A 75 1.22 -11.86 -15.36
CA PHE A 75 2.00 -13.00 -14.90
C PHE A 75 2.08 -14.11 -15.96
N LEU A 76 0.93 -14.57 -16.45
CA LEU A 76 0.88 -15.65 -17.45
C LEU A 76 1.58 -15.27 -18.75
N LYS A 77 1.50 -14.01 -19.15
CA LYS A 77 2.22 -13.46 -20.31
C LYS A 77 3.74 -13.50 -20.11
N ARG A 78 4.26 -12.96 -19.01
CA ARG A 78 5.71 -12.89 -18.75
C ARG A 78 6.35 -14.24 -18.54
N THR A 79 5.62 -15.18 -17.94
CA THR A 79 6.10 -16.55 -17.71
C THR A 79 5.83 -17.51 -18.87
N SER A 80 5.21 -17.03 -19.96
CA SER A 80 4.78 -17.85 -21.12
C SER A 80 3.88 -19.03 -20.74
N GLU A 81 3.21 -18.94 -19.59
CA GLU A 81 2.26 -19.96 -19.13
C GLU A 81 0.86 -19.70 -19.68
N LYS A 82 0.11 -20.78 -19.92
CA LYS A 82 -1.28 -20.72 -20.34
C LYS A 82 -2.15 -21.54 -19.40
N ALA A 83 -3.22 -20.93 -18.90
CA ALA A 83 -4.09 -21.56 -17.92
C ALA A 83 -5.52 -21.00 -17.94
N TYR A 84 -6.45 -21.82 -17.49
CA TYR A 84 -7.73 -21.38 -16.97
C TYR A 84 -7.52 -21.06 -15.48
N VAL A 85 -7.81 -19.80 -15.11
CA VAL A 85 -7.65 -19.29 -13.73
C VAL A 85 -9.02 -18.78 -13.26
N SER A 86 -9.53 -19.37 -12.21
CA SER A 86 -10.72 -18.89 -11.51
C SER A 86 -10.32 -18.26 -10.19
N LEU A 87 -10.86 -17.07 -9.91
CA LEU A 87 -10.52 -16.23 -8.77
C LEU A 87 -11.75 -16.02 -7.88
N ARG A 88 -11.58 -16.24 -6.57
CA ARG A 88 -12.50 -15.75 -5.54
C ARG A 88 -11.73 -14.77 -4.67
N ILE A 89 -12.26 -13.57 -4.53
CA ILE A 89 -11.57 -12.46 -3.87
C ILE A 89 -12.34 -12.08 -2.61
N TRP A 90 -11.66 -12.02 -1.48
CA TRP A 90 -12.15 -11.43 -0.24
C TRP A 90 -11.49 -10.06 -0.04
N LYS A 91 -12.32 -9.01 0.05
CA LYS A 91 -11.87 -7.63 0.25
C LYS A 91 -12.05 -7.22 1.70
N GLY A 92 -10.99 -7.34 2.49
CA GLY A 92 -10.94 -6.94 3.88
C GLY A 92 -10.21 -5.60 4.12
N ILE A 93 -9.58 -5.04 3.07
CA ILE A 93 -8.88 -3.75 3.15
C ILE A 93 -9.81 -2.64 2.64
N PRO A 94 -10.02 -1.55 3.41
CA PRO A 94 -10.83 -0.40 2.99
C PRO A 94 -10.38 0.19 1.65
N VAL A 95 -11.28 0.17 0.65
CA VAL A 95 -10.97 0.62 -0.71
C VAL A 95 -10.96 2.14 -0.80
N GLY A 96 -9.99 2.72 -1.52
CA GLY A 96 -9.89 4.18 -1.72
C GLY A 96 -9.41 4.96 -0.49
N LYS A 97 -9.01 4.27 0.59
CA LYS A 97 -8.56 4.90 1.84
C LYS A 97 -7.03 5.06 1.96
N GLY A 98 -6.28 4.75 0.90
CA GLY A 98 -4.81 4.88 0.90
C GLY A 98 -4.07 3.72 1.59
N LEU A 99 -4.73 2.56 1.73
CA LEU A 99 -4.21 1.39 2.46
C LEU A 99 -3.73 0.26 1.54
N GLY A 100 -3.50 0.53 0.27
CA GLY A 100 -2.91 -0.41 -0.67
C GLY A 100 -3.81 -1.58 -1.08
N SER A 101 -5.17 -1.45 -0.98
CA SER A 101 -6.10 -2.56 -1.24
C SER A 101 -5.97 -3.16 -2.66
N SER A 102 -5.80 -2.35 -3.70
CA SER A 102 -5.59 -2.84 -5.07
C SER A 102 -4.27 -3.58 -5.22
N GLY A 103 -3.18 -3.02 -4.66
CA GLY A 103 -1.85 -3.62 -4.64
C GLY A 103 -1.82 -4.95 -3.89
N ALA A 104 -2.53 -5.06 -2.75
CA ALA A 104 -2.64 -6.31 -1.99
C ALA A 104 -3.35 -7.40 -2.80
N THR A 105 -4.46 -7.07 -3.47
CA THR A 105 -5.17 -8.04 -4.35
C THR A 105 -4.28 -8.50 -5.51
N ALA A 106 -3.56 -7.58 -6.17
CA ALA A 106 -2.62 -7.92 -7.25
C ALA A 106 -1.47 -8.79 -6.74
N ALA A 107 -0.87 -8.44 -5.59
CA ALA A 107 0.21 -9.19 -4.95
C ALA A 107 -0.24 -10.62 -4.58
N ALA A 108 -1.40 -10.79 -3.93
CA ALA A 108 -1.93 -12.10 -3.58
C ALA A 108 -2.12 -12.98 -4.82
N THR A 109 -2.62 -12.40 -5.91
CA THR A 109 -2.84 -13.11 -7.17
C THR A 109 -1.54 -13.59 -7.80
N VAL A 110 -0.53 -12.70 -7.90
CA VAL A 110 0.76 -13.02 -8.50
C VAL A 110 1.51 -14.04 -7.66
N VAL A 111 1.55 -13.89 -6.33
CA VAL A 111 2.17 -14.85 -5.41
C VAL A 111 1.49 -16.23 -5.50
N GLY A 112 0.15 -16.26 -5.64
CA GLY A 112 -0.59 -17.51 -5.82
C GLY A 112 -0.19 -18.24 -7.11
N LEU A 113 -0.13 -17.52 -8.23
CA LEU A 113 0.31 -18.07 -9.50
C LEU A 113 1.78 -18.52 -9.46
N TYR A 114 2.66 -17.73 -8.84
CA TYR A 114 4.06 -18.10 -8.62
C TYR A 114 4.20 -19.44 -7.89
N LYS A 115 3.44 -19.64 -6.82
CA LYS A 115 3.47 -20.91 -6.07
C LYS A 115 2.92 -22.11 -6.87
N VAL A 116 1.99 -21.86 -7.80
CA VAL A 116 1.43 -22.91 -8.68
C VAL A 116 2.39 -23.32 -9.78
N PHE A 117 2.97 -22.34 -10.48
CA PHE A 117 3.81 -22.57 -11.67
C PHE A 117 5.28 -22.72 -11.34
N LYS A 118 5.76 -22.06 -10.27
CA LYS A 118 7.16 -22.01 -9.85
C LYS A 118 8.13 -21.61 -10.98
N PRO A 119 7.86 -20.50 -11.70
CA PRO A 119 8.76 -20.03 -12.74
C PRO A 119 10.09 -19.57 -12.14
N ASN A 120 11.13 -19.54 -12.97
CA ASN A 120 12.44 -19.03 -12.56
C ASN A 120 12.47 -17.49 -12.67
N ILE A 121 11.80 -16.82 -11.74
CA ILE A 121 11.76 -15.36 -11.61
C ILE A 121 12.00 -14.97 -10.15
N ASP A 122 12.59 -13.80 -9.92
CA ASP A 122 12.85 -13.29 -8.58
C ASP A 122 11.66 -12.47 -8.00
N TYR A 123 11.78 -12.07 -6.73
CA TYR A 123 10.74 -11.25 -6.10
C TYR A 123 10.59 -9.85 -6.72
N ASN A 124 11.65 -9.29 -7.31
CA ASN A 124 11.57 -7.98 -7.96
C ASN A 124 10.72 -8.06 -9.23
N GLU A 125 10.86 -9.14 -9.97
CA GLU A 125 10.03 -9.41 -11.14
C GLU A 125 8.57 -9.68 -10.75
N LEU A 126 8.32 -10.39 -9.65
CA LEU A 126 6.97 -10.54 -9.10
C LEU A 126 6.33 -9.21 -8.72
N ILE A 127 7.11 -8.31 -8.12
CA ILE A 127 6.66 -6.96 -7.77
C ILE A 127 6.33 -6.16 -9.03
N GLU A 128 7.16 -6.21 -10.06
CA GLU A 128 6.88 -5.55 -11.35
C GLU A 128 5.58 -6.05 -11.98
N ILE A 129 5.40 -7.37 -12.03
CA ILE A 129 4.20 -8.00 -12.59
C ILE A 129 2.94 -7.54 -11.84
N ALA A 130 2.97 -7.56 -10.51
CA ALA A 130 1.84 -7.17 -9.70
C ALA A 130 1.56 -5.65 -9.81
N ALA A 131 2.60 -4.81 -9.88
CA ALA A 131 2.47 -3.38 -10.07
C ALA A 131 1.88 -3.01 -11.45
N GLU A 132 2.23 -3.73 -12.51
CA GLU A 132 1.59 -3.55 -13.82
C GLU A 132 0.10 -3.95 -13.77
N GLY A 133 -0.25 -4.99 -13.02
CA GLY A 133 -1.65 -5.34 -12.76
C GLY A 133 -2.43 -4.24 -12.05
N GLU A 134 -1.79 -3.48 -11.14
CA GLU A 134 -2.43 -2.38 -10.43
C GLU A 134 -2.73 -1.17 -11.32
N LYS A 135 -2.04 -1.01 -12.43
CA LYS A 135 -2.21 0.09 -13.37
C LYS A 135 -3.65 0.28 -13.85
N VAL A 136 -4.43 -0.79 -13.96
CA VAL A 136 -5.85 -0.71 -14.40
C VAL A 136 -6.73 0.05 -13.42
N ALA A 137 -6.41 0.03 -12.13
CA ALA A 137 -7.16 0.73 -11.09
C ALA A 137 -6.59 2.13 -10.78
N ALA A 138 -5.27 2.29 -10.85
CA ALA A 138 -4.56 3.49 -10.38
C ALA A 138 -4.07 4.39 -11.52
N GLY A 139 -4.12 3.92 -12.78
CA GLY A 139 -3.63 4.64 -13.97
C GLY A 139 -2.11 4.58 -14.16
N SER A 140 -1.36 4.20 -13.13
CA SER A 140 0.08 4.00 -13.16
C SER A 140 0.49 2.87 -12.21
N PRO A 141 1.64 2.19 -12.46
CA PRO A 141 2.14 1.19 -11.52
C PRO A 141 2.57 1.83 -10.19
N HIS A 142 2.18 1.21 -9.08
CA HIS A 142 2.58 1.63 -7.72
C HIS A 142 3.32 0.47 -7.02
N PRO A 143 4.59 0.28 -7.31
CA PRO A 143 5.35 -0.85 -6.79
C PRO A 143 5.62 -0.77 -5.28
N ASP A 144 5.49 0.38 -4.64
CA ASP A 144 5.68 0.59 -3.20
C ASP A 144 4.70 -0.24 -2.36
N ASN A 145 3.38 -0.07 -2.55
CA ASN A 145 2.37 -0.87 -1.85
C ASN A 145 2.51 -2.36 -2.16
N VAL A 146 2.73 -2.71 -3.43
CA VAL A 146 2.92 -4.09 -3.88
C VAL A 146 4.16 -4.72 -3.25
N SER A 147 5.29 -3.98 -3.17
CA SER A 147 6.52 -4.45 -2.52
C SER A 147 6.27 -4.79 -1.06
N ALA A 148 5.59 -3.92 -0.31
CA ALA A 148 5.26 -4.19 1.08
C ALA A 148 4.31 -5.39 1.23
N SER A 149 3.33 -5.56 0.32
CA SER A 149 2.40 -6.70 0.34
C SER A 149 3.07 -8.03 -0.01
N ILE A 150 4.13 -8.04 -0.85
CA ILE A 150 4.88 -9.25 -1.23
C ILE A 150 5.99 -9.56 -0.24
N LEU A 151 6.81 -8.58 0.13
CA LEU A 151 8.00 -8.76 0.97
C LEU A 151 7.65 -8.79 2.47
N GLY A 152 6.56 -8.12 2.84
CA GLY A 152 6.18 -7.88 4.23
C GLY A 152 7.08 -6.85 4.92
N GLY A 153 6.63 -6.32 6.06
CA GLY A 153 7.39 -5.37 6.87
C GLY A 153 7.65 -4.05 6.13
N LEU A 154 8.82 -3.45 6.36
CA LEU A 154 9.24 -2.20 5.73
C LEU A 154 9.94 -2.51 4.40
N ALA A 155 9.32 -2.18 3.29
CA ALA A 155 9.85 -2.38 1.96
C ALA A 155 10.43 -1.08 1.41
N LEU A 156 11.67 -1.15 0.90
CA LEU A 156 12.38 -0.06 0.25
C LEU A 156 12.64 -0.39 -1.22
N ILE A 157 12.21 0.46 -2.12
CA ILE A 157 12.57 0.45 -3.53
C ILE A 157 13.76 1.38 -3.71
N TYR A 158 14.93 0.82 -3.95
CA TYR A 158 16.16 1.61 -4.11
C TYR A 158 16.55 1.84 -5.58
N GLN A 159 15.89 1.14 -6.49
CA GLN A 159 16.06 1.33 -7.94
C GLN A 159 14.74 1.07 -8.68
N ARG A 160 14.44 1.89 -9.69
CA ARG A 160 13.16 1.82 -10.43
C ARG A 160 13.26 1.09 -11.76
N LYS A 161 14.42 1.10 -12.40
CA LYS A 161 14.68 0.46 -13.71
C LYS A 161 16.09 -0.11 -13.77
N PRO A 162 16.26 -1.45 -13.79
CA PRO A 162 15.25 -2.44 -13.41
C PRO A 162 14.78 -2.24 -11.97
N LEU A 163 13.59 -2.72 -11.64
CA LEU A 163 13.08 -2.59 -10.27
C LEU A 163 13.96 -3.39 -9.30
N ARG A 164 14.33 -2.75 -8.20
CA ARG A 164 15.00 -3.41 -7.08
C ARG A 164 14.39 -2.94 -5.77
N ALA A 165 13.87 -3.90 -5.02
CA ALA A 165 13.26 -3.68 -3.72
C ALA A 165 13.82 -4.65 -2.69
N ILE A 166 13.92 -4.21 -1.45
CA ILE A 166 14.35 -5.02 -0.32
C ILE A 166 13.40 -4.81 0.86
N ARG A 167 13.33 -5.84 1.70
CA ARG A 167 12.74 -5.70 3.04
C ARG A 167 13.81 -5.22 4.00
N LEU A 168 13.56 -4.09 4.66
CA LEU A 168 14.43 -3.56 5.70
C LEU A 168 14.13 -4.21 7.05
N PRO A 169 15.15 -4.44 7.90
CA PRO A 169 14.92 -4.89 9.27
C PRO A 169 14.27 -3.78 10.10
N ILE A 170 13.34 -4.18 10.99
CA ILE A 170 12.75 -3.32 12.02
C ILE A 170 13.12 -3.93 13.36
N SER A 171 13.96 -3.24 14.14
CA SER A 171 14.45 -3.75 15.43
C SER A 171 13.39 -3.71 16.53
N VAL A 172 12.49 -2.71 16.49
CA VAL A 172 11.38 -2.58 17.45
C VAL A 172 10.09 -2.35 16.67
N LYS A 173 9.09 -3.19 16.92
CA LYS A 173 7.76 -3.01 16.31
C LYS A 173 7.12 -1.72 16.84
N PRO A 174 6.85 -0.73 15.98
CA PRO A 174 6.20 0.49 16.40
C PRO A 174 4.74 0.22 16.77
N LYS A 175 4.25 0.89 17.81
CA LYS A 175 2.81 0.95 18.08
C LYS A 175 2.21 2.04 17.19
N MET A 176 1.20 1.67 16.42
CA MET A 176 0.59 2.55 15.42
C MET A 176 -0.91 2.62 15.60
N ILE A 177 -1.48 3.80 15.34
CA ILE A 177 -2.91 4.05 15.29
C ILE A 177 -3.24 4.48 13.87
N LEU A 178 -4.24 3.85 13.29
CA LEU A 178 -4.72 4.16 11.96
C LEU A 178 -6.06 4.87 12.05
N VAL A 179 -6.09 6.12 11.61
CA VAL A 179 -7.32 6.91 11.53
C VAL A 179 -7.86 6.80 10.11
N ILE A 180 -9.06 6.24 9.95
CA ILE A 180 -9.72 6.05 8.66
C ILE A 180 -10.97 6.92 8.61
N PRO A 181 -10.95 8.08 7.91
CA PRO A 181 -12.10 8.96 7.85
C PRO A 181 -13.27 8.32 7.08
N GLU A 182 -14.49 8.50 7.57
CA GLU A 182 -15.74 8.10 6.91
C GLU A 182 -16.20 9.15 5.88
N ILE A 183 -15.34 9.48 4.95
CA ILE A 183 -15.67 10.37 3.84
C ILE A 183 -15.83 9.58 2.55
N SER A 184 -16.68 10.09 1.65
CA SER A 184 -16.87 9.51 0.32
C SER A 184 -15.54 9.41 -0.43
N THR A 185 -15.30 8.28 -1.08
CA THR A 185 -14.11 8.10 -1.91
C THR A 185 -14.23 8.94 -3.18
N ILE A 186 -13.23 9.77 -3.44
CA ILE A 186 -13.13 10.53 -4.69
C ILE A 186 -12.78 9.55 -5.81
N LYS A 187 -13.57 9.53 -6.89
CA LYS A 187 -13.22 8.76 -8.10
C LYS A 187 -11.85 9.19 -8.61
N GLU A 188 -11.04 8.20 -9.05
CA GLU A 188 -9.68 8.44 -9.57
C GLU A 188 -8.75 9.25 -8.63
N LYS A 189 -8.98 9.16 -7.32
CA LYS A 189 -8.23 9.93 -6.31
C LYS A 189 -6.72 9.81 -6.47
N THR A 190 -6.20 8.62 -6.74
CA THR A 190 -4.76 8.39 -6.92
C THR A 190 -4.22 9.17 -8.12
N LYS A 191 -4.95 9.20 -9.23
CA LYS A 191 -4.60 9.99 -10.41
C LYS A 191 -4.61 11.49 -10.12
N MET A 192 -5.64 11.96 -9.42
CA MET A 192 -5.74 13.35 -8.98
C MET A 192 -4.60 13.71 -8.00
N ALA A 193 -4.30 12.86 -7.03
CA ALA A 193 -3.18 13.08 -6.11
C ALA A 193 -1.83 13.13 -6.84
N ARG A 194 -1.69 12.38 -7.95
CA ARG A 194 -0.49 12.39 -8.79
C ARG A 194 -0.38 13.69 -9.61
N SER A 195 -1.49 14.25 -10.12
CA SER A 195 -1.49 15.49 -10.89
C SER A 195 -1.12 16.74 -10.08
N LEU A 196 -1.28 16.68 -8.76
CA LEU A 196 -0.90 17.78 -7.85
C LEU A 196 0.60 17.82 -7.53
N ILE A 197 1.37 16.79 -7.91
CA ILE A 197 2.79 16.72 -7.58
C ILE A 197 3.57 17.73 -8.41
N PRO A 198 4.42 18.57 -7.79
CA PRO A 198 5.22 19.54 -8.52
C PRO A 198 6.25 18.84 -9.42
N LYS A 199 6.43 19.37 -10.65
CA LYS A 199 7.44 18.87 -11.58
C LYS A 199 8.84 19.39 -11.25
N GLN A 200 8.95 20.48 -10.52
CA GLN A 200 10.19 21.09 -10.07
C GLN A 200 10.08 21.37 -8.57
N VAL A 201 11.16 21.13 -7.85
CA VAL A 201 11.21 21.27 -6.40
C VAL A 201 12.48 22.02 -6.02
N PRO A 202 12.41 23.01 -5.11
CA PRO A 202 13.59 23.67 -4.55
C PRO A 202 14.55 22.65 -3.92
N LEU A 203 15.85 22.76 -4.20
CA LEU A 203 16.88 21.83 -3.71
C LEU A 203 16.86 21.71 -2.18
N GLU A 204 16.59 22.79 -1.47
CA GLU A 204 16.47 22.81 -0.01
C GLU A 204 15.43 21.80 0.49
N LYS A 205 14.22 21.76 -0.12
CA LYS A 205 13.18 20.79 0.23
C LYS A 205 13.59 19.35 -0.07
N VAL A 206 14.36 19.14 -1.15
CA VAL A 206 14.91 17.82 -1.46
C VAL A 206 15.88 17.37 -0.38
N VAL A 207 16.81 18.24 0.04
CA VAL A 207 17.77 17.96 1.12
C VAL A 207 17.05 17.65 2.43
N HIS A 208 16.02 18.44 2.79
CA HIS A 208 15.20 18.17 3.98
C HIS A 208 14.53 16.80 3.91
N ASN A 209 13.85 16.48 2.80
CA ASN A 209 13.19 15.18 2.64
C ASN A 209 14.18 14.00 2.64
N LEU A 210 15.38 14.15 2.06
CA LEU A 210 16.42 13.11 2.12
C LEU A 210 16.88 12.87 3.56
N GLY A 211 17.13 13.94 4.33
CA GLY A 211 17.48 13.85 5.75
C GLY A 211 16.36 13.18 6.57
N ARG A 212 15.09 13.56 6.32
CA ARG A 212 13.93 12.94 6.99
C ARG A 212 13.77 11.47 6.63
N LEU A 213 13.93 11.11 5.35
CA LEU A 213 13.89 9.71 4.92
C LEU A 213 14.99 8.88 5.57
N ALA A 214 16.22 9.41 5.62
CA ALA A 214 17.35 8.77 6.31
C ALA A 214 17.07 8.58 7.81
N ALA A 215 16.52 9.59 8.50
CA ALA A 215 16.15 9.52 9.91
C ALA A 215 15.05 8.46 10.16
N LEU A 216 14.02 8.42 9.30
CA LEU A 216 12.93 7.43 9.38
C LEU A 216 13.47 5.99 9.26
N ILE A 217 14.26 5.71 8.23
CA ILE A 217 14.83 4.38 7.99
C ILE A 217 15.80 4.01 9.11
N SER A 218 16.73 4.89 9.46
CA SER A 218 17.71 4.66 10.54
C SER A 218 17.01 4.42 11.87
N GLY A 219 15.97 5.19 12.17
CA GLY A 219 15.20 5.04 13.40
C GLY A 219 14.55 3.65 13.51
N PHE A 220 13.97 3.12 12.43
CA PHE A 220 13.42 1.76 12.42
C PHE A 220 14.52 0.69 12.57
N ILE A 221 15.65 0.84 11.90
CA ILE A 221 16.77 -0.11 11.97
C ILE A 221 17.41 -0.12 13.36
N LEU A 222 17.61 1.06 13.94
CA LEU A 222 18.23 1.23 15.28
C LEU A 222 17.23 0.98 16.44
N GLY A 223 15.93 0.85 16.15
CA GLY A 223 14.90 0.75 17.19
C GLY A 223 14.62 2.07 17.93
N ASN A 224 15.09 3.19 17.38
CA ASN A 224 14.84 4.53 17.91
C ASN A 224 13.59 5.12 17.28
N LEU A 225 12.43 4.92 17.93
CA LEU A 225 11.13 5.35 17.40
C LEU A 225 10.94 6.88 17.43
N ASP A 226 11.64 7.61 18.31
CA ASP A 226 11.63 9.08 18.29
C ASP A 226 12.34 9.60 17.04
N LEU A 227 13.49 9.02 16.68
CA LEU A 227 14.20 9.32 15.43
C LEU A 227 13.34 8.95 14.21
N ALA A 228 12.73 7.75 14.20
CA ALA A 228 11.85 7.33 13.11
C ALA A 228 10.67 8.30 12.93
N GLY A 229 10.02 8.69 14.02
CA GLY A 229 8.91 9.63 14.01
C GLY A 229 9.29 11.03 13.54
N SER A 230 10.45 11.53 13.96
CA SER A 230 10.98 12.81 13.47
C SER A 230 11.23 12.80 11.96
N GLY A 231 11.43 11.61 11.38
CA GLY A 231 11.57 11.40 9.96
C GLY A 231 10.23 11.36 9.17
N MET A 232 9.06 11.31 9.84
CA MET A 232 7.75 11.24 9.18
C MET A 232 7.21 12.60 8.70
N PHE A 233 8.09 13.52 8.33
CA PHE A 233 7.73 14.82 7.79
C PHE A 233 8.10 14.91 6.31
N ASP A 234 7.17 15.43 5.51
CA ASP A 234 7.33 15.61 4.07
C ASP A 234 7.05 17.07 3.69
N ASP A 235 8.04 17.72 3.10
CA ASP A 235 7.98 19.13 2.70
C ASP A 235 7.56 19.31 1.23
N ILE A 236 7.31 18.21 0.50
CA ILE A 236 7.06 18.23 -0.94
C ILE A 236 5.68 17.69 -1.28
N ILE A 237 5.41 16.42 -0.97
CA ILE A 237 4.25 15.70 -1.48
C ILE A 237 3.00 15.93 -0.63
N GLU A 238 3.11 15.83 0.71
CA GLU A 238 1.98 16.12 1.59
C GLU A 238 1.45 17.55 1.41
N PRO A 239 2.31 18.61 1.39
CA PRO A 239 1.85 19.98 1.11
C PRO A 239 1.19 20.14 -0.26
N ALA A 240 1.74 19.51 -1.31
CA ALA A 240 1.15 19.56 -2.65
C ALA A 240 -0.26 18.93 -2.71
N ARG A 241 -0.52 17.92 -1.86
CA ARG A 241 -1.81 17.22 -1.77
C ARG A 241 -2.81 17.85 -0.80
N LYS A 242 -2.49 19.01 -0.19
CA LYS A 242 -3.38 19.72 0.75
C LYS A 242 -4.84 19.85 0.28
N PRO A 243 -5.15 20.13 -1.02
CA PRO A 243 -6.54 20.20 -1.49
C PRO A 243 -7.34 18.89 -1.32
N LEU A 244 -6.66 17.72 -1.30
CA LEU A 244 -7.30 16.41 -1.15
C LEU A 244 -7.41 15.93 0.31
N ILE A 245 -6.67 16.58 1.21
CA ILE A 245 -6.55 16.21 2.62
C ILE A 245 -6.62 17.46 3.54
N PRO A 246 -7.64 18.32 3.40
CA PRO A 246 -7.64 19.66 4.02
C PRO A 246 -7.55 19.60 5.55
N VAL A 247 -8.17 18.60 6.18
CA VAL A 247 -8.21 18.44 7.64
C VAL A 247 -6.89 17.89 8.20
N TYR A 248 -6.10 17.22 7.37
CA TYR A 248 -4.88 16.51 7.81
C TYR A 248 -3.90 17.42 8.56
N PHE A 249 -3.59 18.61 8.03
CA PHE A 249 -2.55 19.47 8.60
C PHE A 249 -2.92 19.97 10.00
N ARG A 250 -4.20 20.36 10.19
CA ARG A 250 -4.73 20.77 11.50
C ARG A 250 -4.71 19.58 12.47
N LEU A 251 -5.09 18.39 12.01
CA LEU A 251 -5.06 17.17 12.81
C LEU A 251 -3.62 16.77 13.16
N LYS A 252 -2.69 16.80 12.19
CA LYS A 252 -1.26 16.52 12.40
C LYS A 252 -0.68 17.42 13.50
N GLU A 253 -0.97 18.71 13.44
CA GLU A 253 -0.50 19.66 14.45
C GLU A 253 -1.05 19.33 15.85
N LYS A 254 -2.35 19.04 15.98
CA LYS A 254 -2.97 18.64 17.26
C LYS A 254 -2.36 17.33 17.79
N LEU A 255 -2.19 16.32 16.93
CA LEU A 255 -1.62 15.02 17.32
C LEU A 255 -0.17 15.14 17.77
N LEU A 256 0.65 15.96 17.11
CA LEU A 256 2.04 16.17 17.51
C LEU A 256 2.14 16.84 18.90
N LYS A 257 1.20 17.73 19.26
CA LYS A 257 1.11 18.31 20.61
C LYS A 257 0.78 17.27 21.69
N MET A 258 0.22 16.11 21.30
CA MET A 258 -0.07 14.97 22.20
C MET A 258 1.14 14.05 22.43
N ASN A 259 2.34 14.48 22.09
CA ASN A 259 3.60 13.75 22.31
C ASN A 259 3.64 12.36 21.62
N VAL A 260 3.10 12.26 20.41
CA VAL A 260 3.26 11.08 19.54
C VAL A 260 4.60 11.11 18.82
N ASN A 261 5.11 9.96 18.36
CA ASN A 261 6.40 9.90 17.66
C ASN A 261 6.33 10.54 16.27
N GLY A 262 5.25 10.28 15.51
CA GLY A 262 5.11 10.82 14.16
C GLY A 262 3.71 10.66 13.59
N VAL A 263 3.41 11.44 12.56
CA VAL A 263 2.11 11.46 11.87
C VAL A 263 2.35 11.64 10.37
N CYS A 264 1.74 10.79 9.55
CA CYS A 264 1.77 10.94 8.09
C CYS A 264 0.48 10.47 7.43
N VAL A 265 0.29 10.87 6.17
CA VAL A 265 -0.80 10.38 5.32
C VAL A 265 -0.47 8.98 4.80
N CYS A 266 -1.45 8.08 4.79
CA CYS A 266 -1.32 6.76 4.18
C CYS A 266 -1.44 6.86 2.65
N GLY A 267 -0.33 6.69 1.93
CA GLY A 267 -0.30 6.76 0.46
C GLY A 267 -0.85 8.07 -0.10
N ALA A 268 -2.00 8.00 -0.80
CA ALA A 268 -2.71 9.18 -1.30
C ALA A 268 -3.82 9.68 -0.34
N GLY A 269 -3.88 9.11 0.85
CA GLY A 269 -4.90 9.41 1.87
C GLY A 269 -6.27 8.76 1.54
N PRO A 270 -7.35 9.12 2.26
CA PRO A 270 -7.42 10.09 3.35
C PRO A 270 -6.98 9.56 4.70
N SER A 271 -6.67 8.25 4.84
CA SER A 271 -6.25 7.68 6.11
C SER A 271 -4.93 8.29 6.59
N ILE A 272 -4.80 8.37 7.90
CA ILE A 272 -3.66 8.95 8.60
C ILE A 272 -3.06 7.90 9.50
N LEU A 273 -1.75 7.77 9.47
CA LEU A 273 -0.97 6.96 10.38
C LEU A 273 -0.40 7.82 11.49
N VAL A 274 -0.61 7.37 12.72
CA VAL A 274 -0.01 7.98 13.92
C VAL A 274 0.89 6.94 14.58
N MET A 275 2.18 7.19 14.63
CA MET A 275 3.12 6.37 15.38
C MET A 275 3.22 6.90 16.81
N VAL A 276 2.88 6.06 17.79
CA VAL A 276 2.81 6.46 19.19
C VAL A 276 3.90 5.77 20.02
N LYS A 277 4.22 6.36 21.16
CA LYS A 277 5.18 5.78 22.10
C LYS A 277 4.69 4.42 22.62
N GLN A 278 5.61 3.51 22.95
CA GLN A 278 5.27 2.15 23.39
C GLN A 278 4.34 2.12 24.62
N ASN A 279 4.53 3.07 25.54
CA ASN A 279 3.73 3.22 26.76
C ASN A 279 2.49 4.12 26.58
N TYR A 280 2.17 4.52 25.34
CA TYR A 280 1.02 5.39 25.06
C TYR A 280 -0.29 4.68 25.46
N LYS A 281 -1.06 5.29 26.34
CA LYS A 281 -2.39 4.81 26.74
C LYS A 281 -3.40 5.32 25.71
N SER A 282 -4.03 4.44 24.96
CA SER A 282 -4.91 4.74 23.82
C SER A 282 -6.27 5.35 24.19
N CYS A 283 -6.42 5.91 25.40
CA CYS A 283 -7.70 6.42 25.93
C CYS A 283 -8.27 7.64 25.18
N LEU A 284 -7.50 8.26 24.28
CA LEU A 284 -7.83 9.56 23.65
C LEU A 284 -8.47 9.50 22.26
N LEU A 285 -8.63 8.31 21.67
CA LEU A 285 -9.14 8.20 20.29
C LEU A 285 -10.51 7.51 20.19
N TYR A 286 -11.16 7.24 21.31
CA TYR A 286 -12.49 6.62 21.36
C TYR A 286 -13.61 7.54 21.82
N THR A 287 -13.42 8.85 21.84
CA THR A 287 -14.52 9.78 22.13
C THR A 287 -15.14 10.21 20.80
N SER A 288 -16.42 9.93 20.62
CA SER A 288 -17.27 10.47 19.56
C SER A 288 -17.20 12.00 19.50
N ASP A 289 -16.89 12.65 20.59
CA ASP A 289 -16.77 14.10 20.76
C ASP A 289 -15.53 14.71 20.07
N ALA A 290 -14.51 13.90 19.74
CA ALA A 290 -13.34 14.39 18.98
C ALA A 290 -13.67 14.72 17.51
N ALA A 291 -14.81 14.25 16.99
CA ALA A 291 -15.29 14.59 15.65
C ALA A 291 -16.08 15.91 15.65
N ASP A 292 -16.82 16.19 16.72
CA ASP A 292 -17.69 17.36 16.84
C ASP A 292 -16.89 18.65 17.16
N GLU A 293 -15.69 18.52 17.75
CA GLU A 293 -14.79 19.67 17.98
C GLU A 293 -13.97 20.07 16.74
N LEU A 294 -14.18 19.41 15.59
CA LEU A 294 -13.43 19.67 14.36
C LEU A 294 -14.20 20.52 13.34
N ASP A 295 -15.43 20.94 13.64
CA ASP A 295 -16.22 21.85 12.83
C ASP A 295 -15.90 23.33 13.09
#